data_7fb92e56a35101774e132091bb5f51d9
#
_entry.id   7fb92e56a35101774e132091bb5f51d9
#
_cell.length_a   1.000
_cell.length_b   1.000
_cell.length_c   1.000
_cell.angle_alpha   90.00
_cell.angle_beta   90.00
_cell.angle_gamma   90.00
#
_symmetry.space_group_name_H-M   'P 1'
#
loop_
_entity.id
_entity.type
_entity.pdbx_description
1 polymer ?
#
loop_
_entity_poly.entity_id
_entity_poly.type
_entity_poly.pdbx_seq_one_letter_code
_entity_poly.pdbx_strand_id
1 'polypeptide(L)'
;ADNFTEDVVIVTSEGDLVGIDACRDYYANYLTGFTEIEWNILDAFGQGDKLVKHWNFKGRHTGEFFGMPATGNYLDLSGTTIVTMRDGKIAKEHDFFDMQSLLDQLSKSTDGSVTVDEYRSVN
;
A
#
# COMPACT_ATOMS: atom_id res chain seq x y z
N ALA A 1 -6.95 8.30 -13.37
CA ALA A 1 -5.99 9.26 -13.92
C ALA A 1 -6.50 10.70 -13.82
N ASP A 2 -7.80 10.89 -13.97
CA ASP A 2 -8.40 12.24 -13.94
C ASP A 2 -8.31 12.88 -12.56
N ASN A 3 -8.08 12.09 -11.52
CA ASN A 3 -8.01 12.60 -10.15
C ASN A 3 -6.61 13.03 -9.75
N PHE A 4 -5.62 12.81 -10.64
CA PHE A 4 -4.22 13.12 -10.35
C PHE A 4 -3.68 14.16 -11.31
N THR A 5 -2.72 14.97 -10.83
CA THR A 5 -1.97 15.84 -11.73
C THR A 5 -1.00 15.01 -12.56
N GLU A 6 -0.59 15.53 -13.71
CA GLU A 6 0.35 14.81 -14.58
C GLU A 6 1.71 14.60 -13.92
N ASP A 7 2.09 15.53 -13.05
CA ASP A 7 3.37 15.51 -12.35
C ASP A 7 3.24 14.99 -10.92
N VAL A 8 2.21 14.22 -10.63
CA VAL A 8 1.96 13.68 -9.28
C VAL A 8 3.19 12.96 -8.74
N VAL A 9 3.41 13.11 -7.44
CA VAL A 9 4.53 12.46 -6.74
C VAL A 9 3.98 11.52 -5.69
N ILE A 10 4.46 10.28 -5.70
CA ILE A 10 4.18 9.32 -4.64
C ILE A 10 5.47 9.16 -3.84
N VAL A 11 5.43 9.55 -2.58
CA VAL A 11 6.57 9.41 -1.67
C VAL A 11 6.49 8.03 -1.01
N THR A 12 7.49 7.21 -1.21
CA THR A 12 7.56 5.87 -0.61
C THR A 12 8.82 5.77 0.23
N SER A 13 8.90 4.69 1.02
CA SER A 13 10.08 4.42 1.85
C SER A 13 11.33 4.18 1.01
N GLU A 14 11.18 3.88 -0.28
CA GLU A 14 12.28 3.59 -1.19
C GLU A 14 12.57 4.75 -2.15
N GLY A 15 11.92 5.88 -1.96
CA GLY A 15 12.12 7.06 -2.79
C GLY A 15 10.82 7.55 -3.41
N ASP A 16 10.94 8.60 -4.20
CA ASP A 16 9.80 9.25 -4.81
C ASP A 16 9.56 8.70 -6.22
N LEU A 17 8.29 8.47 -6.53
CA LEU A 17 7.84 8.14 -7.88
C LEU A 17 7.19 9.39 -8.46
N VAL A 18 7.62 9.79 -9.65
CA VAL A 18 7.16 11.03 -10.26
C VAL A 18 6.44 10.75 -11.57
N GLY A 19 5.27 11.36 -11.71
CA GLY A 19 4.49 11.30 -12.93
C GLY A 19 3.34 10.30 -12.85
N ILE A 20 2.34 10.54 -13.67
CA ILE A 20 1.10 9.77 -13.64
C ILE A 20 1.30 8.30 -14.04
N ASP A 21 2.23 8.04 -14.97
CA ASP A 21 2.50 6.67 -15.40
C ASP A 21 3.17 5.87 -14.28
N ALA A 22 4.15 6.47 -13.61
CA ALA A 22 4.81 5.80 -12.47
C ALA A 22 3.82 5.55 -11.34
N CYS A 23 2.92 6.50 -11.10
CA CYS A 23 1.88 6.35 -10.10
C CYS A 23 0.93 5.20 -10.45
N ARG A 24 0.51 5.13 -11.71
CA ARG A 24 -0.37 4.06 -12.19
C ARG A 24 0.29 2.70 -12.05
N ASP A 25 1.57 2.60 -12.42
CA ASP A 25 2.31 1.34 -12.33
C ASP A 25 2.46 0.90 -10.87
N TYR A 26 2.70 1.85 -9.98
CA TYR A 26 2.82 1.57 -8.57
C TYR A 26 1.55 0.92 -8.02
N TYR A 27 0.40 1.54 -8.30
CA TYR A 27 -0.87 0.99 -7.81
C TYR A 27 -1.29 -0.28 -8.53
N ALA A 28 -0.86 -0.46 -9.78
CA ALA A 28 -1.17 -1.68 -10.52
C ALA A 28 -0.57 -2.92 -9.85
N ASN A 29 0.56 -2.79 -9.15
CA ASN A 29 1.14 -3.90 -8.40
C ASN A 29 0.17 -4.45 -7.35
N TYR A 30 -0.60 -3.59 -6.70
CA TYR A 30 -1.60 -4.05 -5.72
C TYR A 30 -2.73 -4.81 -6.39
N LEU A 31 -3.16 -4.34 -7.56
CA LEU A 31 -4.28 -4.97 -8.25
C LEU A 31 -3.90 -6.31 -8.92
N THR A 32 -2.67 -6.43 -9.39
CA THR A 32 -2.20 -7.66 -10.02
C THR A 32 -1.61 -8.65 -9.03
N GLY A 33 -1.13 -8.15 -7.90
CA GLY A 33 -0.51 -9.00 -6.87
C GLY A 33 -1.50 -9.67 -5.94
N PHE A 34 -2.72 -9.16 -5.87
CA PHE A 34 -3.70 -9.62 -4.88
C PHE A 34 -5.06 -9.91 -5.51
N THR A 35 -5.77 -10.86 -4.92
CA THR A 35 -7.17 -11.14 -5.20
C THR A 35 -7.95 -11.02 -3.88
N GLU A 36 -9.29 -11.10 -3.95
CA GLU A 36 -10.16 -10.95 -2.79
C GLU A 36 -9.88 -9.63 -2.06
N ILE A 37 -9.64 -8.57 -2.84
CA ILE A 37 -9.20 -7.28 -2.32
C ILE A 37 -10.36 -6.56 -1.60
N GLU A 38 -10.08 -6.06 -0.38
CA GLU A 38 -10.93 -5.11 0.31
C GLU A 38 -10.12 -3.85 0.58
N TRP A 39 -10.65 -2.73 0.16
CA TRP A 39 -10.04 -1.43 0.41
C TRP A 39 -11.00 -0.59 1.22
N ASN A 40 -10.61 -0.24 2.43
CA ASN A 40 -11.47 0.49 3.36
C ASN A 40 -10.82 1.80 3.76
N ILE A 41 -11.58 2.88 3.64
CA ILE A 41 -11.17 4.16 4.22
C ILE A 41 -11.79 4.21 5.62
N LEU A 42 -10.94 4.14 6.64
CA LEU A 42 -11.40 4.09 8.03
C LEU A 42 -11.69 5.49 8.56
N ASP A 43 -10.96 6.48 8.09
CA ASP A 43 -11.12 7.86 8.49
C ASP A 43 -10.47 8.77 7.47
N ALA A 44 -11.00 9.97 7.32
CA ALA A 44 -10.43 10.96 6.42
C ALA A 44 -10.76 12.35 6.93
N PHE A 45 -9.78 13.22 6.94
CA PHE A 45 -9.97 14.62 7.34
C PHE A 45 -8.93 15.48 6.63
N GLY A 46 -9.23 16.77 6.54
CA GLY A 46 -8.32 17.65 5.82
C GLY A 46 -8.48 19.09 6.22
N GLN A 47 -7.52 19.89 5.77
CA GLN A 47 -7.53 21.33 5.95
C GLN A 47 -6.72 21.95 4.83
N GLY A 48 -7.30 22.97 4.18
CA GLY A 48 -6.64 23.63 3.06
C GLY A 48 -6.45 22.65 1.92
N ASP A 49 -5.22 22.54 1.43
CA ASP A 49 -4.88 21.63 0.35
C ASP A 49 -4.39 20.27 0.82
N LYS A 50 -4.52 19.97 2.10
CA LYS A 50 -4.06 18.72 2.69
C LYS A 50 -5.23 17.84 3.09
N LEU A 51 -5.10 16.54 2.82
CA LEU A 51 -6.07 15.54 3.22
C LEU A 51 -5.31 14.36 3.82
N VAL A 52 -5.79 13.86 4.96
CA VAL A 52 -5.22 12.68 5.60
C VAL A 52 -6.24 11.57 5.51
N LYS A 53 -5.81 10.40 5.02
CA LYS A 53 -6.65 9.21 4.96
C LYS A 53 -6.03 8.11 5.80
N HIS A 54 -6.83 7.54 6.70
CA HIS A 54 -6.46 6.31 7.41
C HIS A 54 -7.19 5.17 6.70
N TRP A 55 -6.43 4.20 6.20
CA TRP A 55 -6.98 3.15 5.34
C TRP A 55 -6.57 1.77 5.82
N ASN A 56 -7.30 0.78 5.30
CA ASN A 56 -6.98 -0.63 5.51
C ASN A 56 -7.07 -1.33 4.16
N PHE A 57 -6.08 -2.15 3.89
CA PHE A 57 -6.03 -2.98 2.68
C PHE A 57 -5.96 -4.44 3.07
N LYS A 58 -6.85 -5.24 2.51
CA LYS A 58 -6.87 -6.68 2.69
C LYS A 58 -6.86 -7.36 1.34
N GLY A 59 -6.17 -8.50 1.25
CA GLY A 59 -6.14 -9.27 0.03
C GLY A 59 -5.29 -10.51 0.17
N ARG A 60 -5.44 -11.41 -0.80
CA ARG A 60 -4.65 -12.63 -0.85
C ARG A 60 -3.57 -12.47 -1.91
N HIS A 61 -2.34 -12.79 -1.54
CA HIS A 61 -1.17 -12.63 -2.41
C HIS A 61 -1.13 -13.78 -3.42
N THR A 62 -1.76 -13.58 -4.57
CA THR A 62 -1.91 -14.61 -5.60
C THR A 62 -1.18 -14.31 -6.88
N GLY A 63 -0.59 -13.13 -7.02
CA GLY A 63 0.21 -12.73 -8.16
C GLY A 63 1.53 -12.13 -7.72
N GLU A 64 2.38 -11.79 -8.68
CA GLU A 64 3.65 -11.14 -8.37
C GLU A 64 3.38 -9.73 -7.82
N PHE A 65 4.07 -9.38 -6.74
CA PHE A 65 3.93 -8.09 -6.08
C PHE A 65 5.32 -7.48 -5.89
N PHE A 66 5.63 -6.43 -6.64
CA PHE A 66 6.95 -5.77 -6.65
C PHE A 66 8.09 -6.78 -6.77
N GLY A 67 7.96 -7.72 -7.69
CA GLY A 67 8.96 -8.74 -7.93
C GLY A 67 8.91 -9.93 -6.98
N MET A 68 8.07 -9.89 -5.96
CA MET A 68 7.90 -11.00 -5.02
C MET A 68 6.90 -12.00 -5.59
N PRO A 69 7.29 -13.27 -5.79
CA PRO A 69 6.36 -14.29 -6.28
C PRO A 69 5.19 -14.50 -5.33
N ALA A 70 4.07 -14.93 -5.87
CA ALA A 70 2.86 -15.19 -5.10
C ALA A 70 3.13 -16.17 -3.96
N THR A 71 2.70 -15.81 -2.75
CA THR A 71 2.88 -16.66 -1.56
C THR A 71 1.59 -17.37 -1.15
N GLY A 72 0.44 -16.92 -1.66
CA GLY A 72 -0.85 -17.42 -1.23
C GLY A 72 -1.28 -16.89 0.14
N ASN A 73 -0.48 -16.05 0.78
CA ASN A 73 -0.76 -15.52 2.10
C ASN A 73 -1.80 -14.40 2.05
N TYR A 74 -2.51 -14.24 3.14
CA TYR A 74 -3.47 -13.16 3.29
C TYR A 74 -2.80 -11.96 3.94
N LEU A 75 -3.02 -10.78 3.35
CA LEU A 75 -2.48 -9.53 3.86
C LEU A 75 -3.60 -8.71 4.49
N ASP A 76 -3.35 -8.18 5.66
CA ASP A 76 -4.21 -7.20 6.32
C ASP A 76 -3.30 -6.08 6.80
N LEU A 77 -3.32 -4.97 6.05
CA LEU A 77 -2.38 -3.87 6.27
C LEU A 77 -3.14 -2.58 6.40
N SER A 78 -2.84 -1.84 7.47
CA SER A 78 -3.39 -0.50 7.66
C SER A 78 -2.29 0.53 7.51
N GLY A 79 -2.67 1.72 7.07
CA GLY A 79 -1.72 2.80 6.92
C GLY A 79 -2.41 4.14 6.86
N THR A 80 -1.60 5.16 6.67
CA THR A 80 -2.06 6.54 6.58
C THR A 80 -1.43 7.17 5.35
N THR A 81 -2.20 7.92 4.59
CA THR A 81 -1.70 8.66 3.44
C THR A 81 -1.99 10.14 3.64
N ILE A 82 -0.96 10.96 3.51
CA ILE A 82 -1.11 12.41 3.47
C ILE A 82 -1.15 12.81 2.01
N VAL A 83 -2.26 13.43 1.62
CA VAL A 83 -2.50 13.84 0.25
C VAL A 83 -2.36 15.36 0.15
N THR A 84 -1.64 15.82 -0.87
CA THR A 84 -1.59 17.24 -1.20
C THR A 84 -2.37 17.44 -2.49
N MET A 85 -3.33 18.36 -2.46
CA MET A 85 -4.18 18.67 -3.60
C MET A 85 -3.69 19.91 -4.32
N ARG A 86 -3.93 19.96 -5.62
CA ARG A 86 -3.68 21.14 -6.45
C ARG A 86 -4.75 21.20 -7.52
N ASP A 87 -5.50 22.29 -7.53
CA ASP A 87 -6.57 22.52 -8.52
C ASP A 87 -7.59 21.38 -8.54
N GLY A 88 -7.94 20.86 -7.36
CA GLY A 88 -8.93 19.79 -7.25
C GLY A 88 -8.40 18.41 -7.59
N LYS A 89 -7.10 18.28 -7.82
CA LYS A 89 -6.48 16.99 -8.16
C LYS A 89 -5.39 16.65 -7.15
N ILE A 90 -5.09 15.36 -7.06
CA ILE A 90 -4.01 14.87 -6.18
C ILE A 90 -2.67 15.16 -6.86
N ALA A 91 -1.85 15.97 -6.19
CA ALA A 91 -0.53 16.33 -6.68
C ALA A 91 0.57 15.54 -5.98
N LYS A 92 0.32 15.05 -4.78
CA LYS A 92 1.31 14.31 -4.01
C LYS A 92 0.60 13.39 -3.03
N GLU A 93 1.13 12.19 -2.88
CA GLU A 93 0.71 11.25 -1.84
C GLU A 93 1.93 10.77 -1.08
N HIS A 94 1.84 10.76 0.24
CA HIS A 94 2.90 10.25 1.09
C HIS A 94 2.29 9.17 1.97
N ASP A 95 2.64 7.93 1.67
CA ASP A 95 2.08 6.75 2.35
C ASP A 95 2.93 6.38 3.55
N PHE A 96 2.28 6.09 4.66
CA PHE A 96 2.91 5.60 5.87
C PHE A 96 2.28 4.28 6.26
N PHE A 97 3.05 3.23 6.29
CA PHE A 97 2.62 1.93 6.77
C PHE A 97 3.83 1.15 7.27
N ASP A 98 3.56 0.08 8.01
CA ASP A 98 4.62 -0.74 8.57
C ASP A 98 5.11 -1.74 7.52
N MET A 99 6.22 -1.44 6.88
CA MET A 99 6.81 -2.31 5.85
C MET A 99 7.20 -3.66 6.45
N GLN A 100 7.66 -3.68 7.70
CA GLN A 100 8.02 -4.94 8.34
C GLN A 100 6.80 -5.84 8.49
N SER A 101 5.66 -5.26 8.86
CA SER A 101 4.40 -6.01 8.96
C SER A 101 4.00 -6.58 7.60
N LEU A 102 4.13 -5.79 6.54
CA LEU A 102 3.84 -6.25 5.18
C LEU A 102 4.71 -7.46 4.83
N LEU A 103 6.01 -7.35 5.02
CA LEU A 103 6.94 -8.42 4.68
C LEU A 103 6.73 -9.66 5.53
N ASP A 104 6.47 -9.46 6.84
CA ASP A 104 6.23 -10.58 7.75
C ASP A 104 4.97 -11.35 7.35
N GLN A 105 3.91 -10.67 7.00
CA GLN A 105 2.67 -11.32 6.60
C GLN A 105 2.83 -12.10 5.30
N LEU A 106 3.58 -11.55 4.35
CA LEU A 106 3.77 -12.20 3.06
C LEU A 106 4.79 -13.33 3.10
N SER A 107 5.75 -13.29 4.03
CA SER A 107 6.75 -14.33 4.14
C SER A 107 6.35 -15.48 5.07
N LYS A 108 5.24 -15.32 5.78
CA LYS A 108 4.75 -16.33 6.71
C LYS A 108 4.33 -17.60 5.96
N SER A 109 4.70 -18.75 6.51
CA SER A 109 4.32 -20.02 5.89
C SER A 109 2.81 -20.24 5.91
N THR A 110 2.26 -20.64 4.76
CA THR A 110 0.83 -20.90 4.64
C THR A 110 0.42 -22.23 5.28
N ASP A 111 1.38 -23.14 5.50
CA ASP A 111 1.09 -24.43 6.11
C ASP A 111 1.22 -24.41 7.64
N GLY A 112 1.52 -23.25 8.19
CA GLY A 112 1.64 -23.09 9.62
C GLY A 112 2.95 -23.59 10.20
N SER A 113 3.93 -23.92 9.38
CA SER A 113 5.22 -24.41 9.86
C SER A 113 6.02 -23.33 10.58
N VAL A 114 5.74 -22.07 10.27
CA VAL A 114 6.34 -20.95 11.02
C VAL A 114 5.53 -20.78 12.29
N THR A 115 6.16 -20.99 13.43
CA THR A 115 5.47 -20.90 14.71
C THR A 115 5.24 -19.45 15.07
N VAL A 116 4.23 -19.24 15.91
CA VAL A 116 3.94 -17.90 16.43
C VAL A 116 5.15 -17.39 17.23
N ASP A 117 5.83 -18.27 17.93
CA ASP A 117 6.99 -17.88 18.74
C ASP A 117 8.16 -17.42 17.89
N GLU A 118 8.45 -18.12 16.79
CA GLU A 118 9.46 -17.68 15.84
C GLU A 118 9.12 -16.32 15.29
N TYR A 119 7.88 -16.16 14.90
CA TYR A 119 7.40 -14.95 14.31
C TYR A 119 7.51 -13.78 15.28
N ARG A 120 7.15 -14.01 16.54
CA ARG A 120 7.22 -12.97 17.57
C ARG A 120 8.64 -12.61 17.94
N SER A 121 9.56 -13.55 17.87
CA SER A 121 10.95 -13.27 18.23
C SER A 121 11.59 -12.26 17.27
N VAL A 122 11.04 -12.11 16.08
CA VAL A 122 11.48 -11.11 15.11
C VAL A 122 10.97 -9.72 15.48
N ASN A 123 9.89 -9.68 16.21
CA ASN A 123 9.23 -8.43 16.57
C ASN A 123 9.56 -8.07 18.01
#